data_6b34fa89bf393641647e4fa62ff3f28f
#
_entry.id   6b34fa89bf393641647e4fa62ff3f28f
#
_cell.length_a   1.000
_cell.length_b   1.000
_cell.length_c   1.000
_cell.angle_alpha   90.00
_cell.angle_beta   90.00
_cell.angle_gamma   90.00
#
_symmetry.space_group_name_H-M   'P 1'
#
loop_
_entity.id
_entity.type
_entity.pdbx_description
1 polymer ?
#
loop_
_entity_poly.entity_id
_entity_poly.type
_entity_poly.pdbx_seq_one_letter_code
_entity_poly.pdbx_strand_id
1 'polypeptide(L)'
;MSTATQSKVVGYLPQDRPPVGKMLLLGFQHVITMFPATVLCALLMHFNVSTVLFVTGLGTIVALLGAKWSMGNYIPLYYGSSFSYIAAVTMVINQLEPGLAFGQPASAATISVVQTGFIATGVINIIVGLIIRLTGGKAGVDKVLPPIITGSVAIVIGIGLGFAALGMASGTCCVPADAYTPQVSLTWWAVSTLTLVITILLSVYLQGKGFIGMLPILLGAVAGFLIAIPFGLVQPSFPSALITPPTFTFPDFTNPLTLSVMISVGIMAIATIPESTAHLYQISLYVDHLAEEQGREKLGLSKFIGLNLMLDGLDDLVNGLFGSTAGTNYGENNSLMVITRNYSGVVLITAGAIAMILGFLGPLRDAVNVVPTAVWGGLAIYLYGVIGMQGIALMIAEKVDLYDPGKLAIGACILIIGIGGTIGYPNGLPIPLLTGVFPFGWPPIATAALFGILMNLIFLAFKPPVVRGTDVLE
;
A
#
# COMPACT_ATOMS: atom_id res chain seq x y z
N MET A 1 17.66 9.86 51.45
CA MET A 1 17.92 9.73 50.02
C MET A 1 17.02 8.63 49.49
N SER A 2 15.87 9.00 48.90
CA SER A 2 14.93 8.07 48.30
C SER A 2 15.51 7.70 46.93
N THR A 3 15.95 6.47 46.74
CA THR A 3 16.22 5.88 45.42
C THR A 3 14.90 5.73 44.71
N ALA A 4 14.54 6.74 43.91
CA ALA A 4 13.46 6.61 42.95
C ALA A 4 13.82 5.44 42.03
N THR A 5 13.09 4.34 42.16
CA THR A 5 13.13 3.20 41.23
C THR A 5 12.74 3.76 39.87
N GLN A 6 13.71 4.06 39.01
CA GLN A 6 13.41 4.39 37.61
C GLN A 6 12.58 3.22 37.05
N SER A 7 11.32 3.48 36.76
CA SER A 7 10.47 2.51 36.10
C SER A 7 11.13 2.13 34.78
N LYS A 8 11.54 0.87 34.65
CA LYS A 8 12.22 0.37 33.45
C LYS A 8 11.30 0.61 32.26
N VAL A 9 11.71 1.50 31.36
CA VAL A 9 10.93 1.82 30.15
C VAL A 9 10.76 0.54 29.32
N VAL A 10 9.51 0.09 29.18
CA VAL A 10 9.18 -1.13 28.47
C VAL A 10 9.05 -0.84 26.99
N GLY A 11 9.92 -1.43 26.17
CA GLY A 11 9.90 -1.31 24.71
C GLY A 11 11.04 -2.13 24.12
N TYR A 12 10.95 -2.43 22.82
CA TYR A 12 11.94 -3.22 22.10
C TYR A 12 12.46 -2.43 20.89
N LEU A 13 13.76 -2.19 20.84
CA LEU A 13 14.45 -1.60 19.70
C LEU A 13 14.69 -2.65 18.59
N PRO A 14 15.06 -2.25 17.36
CA PRO A 14 15.17 -3.15 16.22
C PRO A 14 15.98 -4.42 16.44
N GLN A 15 17.08 -4.35 17.21
CA GLN A 15 17.95 -5.49 17.52
C GLN A 15 17.51 -6.33 18.72
N ASP A 16 16.54 -5.85 19.49
CA ASP A 16 16.09 -6.54 20.72
C ASP A 16 15.26 -7.78 20.36
N ARG A 17 15.36 -8.80 21.22
CA ARG A 17 14.63 -10.06 21.09
C ARG A 17 13.68 -10.25 22.26
N PRO A 18 12.37 -10.06 22.08
CA PRO A 18 11.39 -10.40 23.10
C PRO A 18 11.40 -11.90 23.44
N PRO A 19 10.91 -12.32 24.61
CA PRO A 19 10.65 -13.72 24.91
C PRO A 19 9.75 -14.36 23.85
N VAL A 20 9.97 -15.66 23.53
CA VAL A 20 9.32 -16.37 22.42
C VAL A 20 7.80 -16.22 22.44
N GLY A 21 7.12 -16.42 23.58
CA GLY A 21 5.67 -16.26 23.65
C GLY A 21 5.19 -14.84 23.32
N LYS A 22 5.93 -13.81 23.77
CA LYS A 22 5.62 -12.42 23.44
C LYS A 22 5.93 -12.11 21.97
N MET A 23 7.00 -12.67 21.44
CA MET A 23 7.39 -12.54 20.03
C MET A 23 6.32 -13.13 19.10
N LEU A 24 5.80 -14.33 19.42
CA LEU A 24 4.70 -14.95 18.65
C LEU A 24 3.41 -14.12 18.73
N LEU A 25 3.05 -13.63 19.92
CA LEU A 25 1.85 -12.79 20.09
C LEU A 25 1.95 -11.49 19.30
N LEU A 26 3.08 -10.78 19.43
CA LEU A 26 3.30 -9.53 18.71
C LEU A 26 3.41 -9.76 17.19
N GLY A 27 4.08 -10.84 16.76
CA GLY A 27 4.12 -11.23 15.36
C GLY A 27 2.74 -11.51 14.77
N PHE A 28 1.90 -12.23 15.50
CA PHE A 28 0.51 -12.47 15.13
C PHE A 28 -0.32 -11.18 15.04
N GLN A 29 -0.10 -10.22 15.96
CA GLN A 29 -0.74 -8.91 15.88
C GLN A 29 -0.38 -8.16 14.59
N HIS A 30 0.88 -8.20 14.16
CA HIS A 30 1.31 -7.61 12.89
C HIS A 30 0.59 -8.24 11.70
N VAL A 31 0.43 -9.55 11.69
CA VAL A 31 -0.28 -10.26 10.63
C VAL A 31 -1.75 -9.86 10.58
N ILE A 32 -2.44 -9.83 11.70
CA ILE A 32 -3.86 -9.44 11.76
C ILE A 32 -4.04 -7.98 11.29
N THR A 33 -3.08 -7.09 11.60
CA THR A 33 -3.13 -5.68 11.20
C THR A 33 -2.98 -5.51 9.69
N MET A 34 -2.04 -6.23 9.05
CA MET A 34 -1.81 -6.14 7.61
C MET A 34 -2.84 -6.88 6.77
N PHE A 35 -3.50 -7.90 7.35
CA PHE A 35 -4.33 -8.86 6.63
C PHE A 35 -5.43 -8.23 5.78
N PRO A 36 -6.28 -7.29 6.28
CA PRO A 36 -7.38 -6.74 5.50
C PRO A 36 -6.90 -5.97 4.26
N ALA A 37 -5.84 -5.17 4.40
CA ALA A 37 -5.29 -4.39 3.29
C ALA A 37 -4.67 -5.29 2.22
N THR A 38 -3.86 -6.27 2.62
CA THR A 38 -3.23 -7.23 1.72
C THR A 38 -4.27 -8.05 0.96
N VAL A 39 -5.30 -8.54 1.65
CA VAL A 39 -6.38 -9.32 1.05
C VAL A 39 -7.18 -8.49 0.05
N LEU A 40 -7.62 -7.29 0.43
CA LEU A 40 -8.39 -6.43 -0.47
C LEU A 40 -7.59 -6.07 -1.72
N CYS A 41 -6.31 -5.78 -1.57
CA CYS A 41 -5.42 -5.50 -2.69
C CYS A 41 -5.29 -6.70 -3.64
N ALA A 42 -5.12 -7.91 -3.09
CA ALA A 42 -5.07 -9.15 -3.87
C ALA A 42 -6.38 -9.39 -4.66
N LEU A 43 -7.54 -9.21 -4.02
CA LEU A 43 -8.85 -9.38 -4.65
C LEU A 43 -9.07 -8.36 -5.78
N LEU A 44 -8.68 -7.10 -5.58
CA LEU A 44 -8.81 -6.03 -6.57
C LEU A 44 -7.90 -6.24 -7.79
N MET A 45 -6.70 -6.74 -7.56
CA MET A 45 -5.73 -7.02 -8.63
C MET A 45 -5.87 -8.43 -9.21
N HIS A 46 -6.91 -9.18 -8.85
CA HIS A 46 -7.16 -10.55 -9.34
C HIS A 46 -6.01 -11.53 -9.08
N PHE A 47 -5.32 -11.38 -7.96
CA PHE A 47 -4.28 -12.31 -7.51
C PHE A 47 -4.80 -13.33 -6.50
N ASN A 48 -4.13 -14.47 -6.42
CA ASN A 48 -4.46 -15.51 -5.44
C ASN A 48 -4.08 -15.07 -4.03
N VAL A 49 -5.05 -14.92 -3.12
CA VAL A 49 -4.85 -14.45 -1.74
C VAL A 49 -3.84 -15.30 -0.97
N SER A 50 -3.88 -16.64 -1.14
CA SER A 50 -2.93 -17.55 -0.47
C SER A 50 -1.49 -17.31 -0.90
N THR A 51 -1.28 -17.12 -2.21
CA THR A 51 0.04 -16.79 -2.77
C THR A 51 0.52 -15.43 -2.29
N VAL A 52 -0.36 -14.43 -2.31
CA VAL A 52 -0.02 -13.07 -1.86
C VAL A 52 0.37 -13.07 -0.38
N LEU A 53 -0.38 -13.74 0.50
CA LEU A 53 -0.03 -13.84 1.93
C LEU A 53 1.32 -14.53 2.14
N PHE A 54 1.58 -15.62 1.42
CA PHE A 54 2.85 -16.34 1.52
C PHE A 54 4.02 -15.48 1.08
N VAL A 55 3.92 -14.88 -0.11
CA VAL A 55 5.04 -14.14 -0.70
C VAL A 55 5.28 -12.80 0.03
N THR A 56 4.22 -12.12 0.50
CA THR A 56 4.34 -10.95 1.39
C THR A 56 5.13 -11.27 2.65
N GLY A 57 4.86 -12.42 3.28
CA GLY A 57 5.65 -12.88 4.43
C GLY A 57 7.11 -13.16 4.06
N LEU A 58 7.36 -13.79 2.93
CA LEU A 58 8.70 -14.08 2.41
C LEU A 58 9.46 -12.77 2.10
N GLY A 59 8.83 -11.83 1.38
CA GLY A 59 9.41 -10.53 1.03
C GLY A 59 9.80 -9.72 2.26
N THR A 60 8.90 -9.65 3.26
CA THR A 60 9.21 -9.03 4.56
C THR A 60 10.46 -9.66 5.22
N ILE A 61 10.57 -10.99 5.25
CA ILE A 61 11.73 -11.67 5.83
C ILE A 61 13.00 -11.35 5.04
N VAL A 62 12.94 -11.40 3.71
CA VAL A 62 14.08 -11.12 2.83
C VAL A 62 14.55 -9.67 3.00
N ALA A 63 13.63 -8.71 3.03
CA ALA A 63 13.97 -7.30 3.24
C ALA A 63 14.62 -7.05 4.61
N LEU A 64 14.06 -7.62 5.69
CA LEU A 64 14.63 -7.48 7.05
C LEU A 64 16.00 -8.12 7.18
N LEU A 65 16.21 -9.30 6.58
CA LEU A 65 17.52 -9.95 6.57
C LEU A 65 18.52 -9.17 5.70
N GLY A 66 18.07 -8.61 4.58
CA GLY A 66 18.86 -7.72 3.73
C GLY A 66 19.32 -6.46 4.48
N ALA A 67 18.43 -5.83 5.25
CA ALA A 67 18.79 -4.71 6.12
C ALA A 67 19.87 -5.11 7.12
N LYS A 68 19.63 -6.22 7.83
CA LYS A 68 20.58 -6.72 8.83
C LYS A 68 21.94 -7.04 8.25
N TRP A 69 21.98 -7.65 7.08
CA TRP A 69 23.23 -7.96 6.39
C TRP A 69 23.98 -6.70 5.94
N SER A 70 23.25 -5.67 5.47
CA SER A 70 23.83 -4.45 4.90
C SER A 70 24.31 -3.44 5.94
N MET A 71 23.64 -3.33 7.10
CA MET A 71 23.91 -2.31 8.11
C MET A 71 24.12 -2.87 9.53
N GLY A 72 24.13 -4.19 9.70
CA GLY A 72 24.28 -4.85 11.01
C GLY A 72 23.04 -4.77 11.91
N ASN A 73 21.99 -4.07 11.49
CA ASN A 73 20.74 -3.87 12.23
C ASN A 73 19.52 -4.04 11.32
N TYR A 74 18.31 -4.08 11.91
CA TYR A 74 17.08 -4.12 11.14
C TYR A 74 16.57 -2.70 10.86
N ILE A 75 15.97 -2.52 9.68
CA ILE A 75 15.02 -1.45 9.42
C ILE A 75 13.64 -2.06 9.69
N PRO A 76 12.97 -1.70 10.80
CA PRO A 76 11.77 -2.40 11.23
C PRO A 76 10.56 -1.91 10.43
N LEU A 77 10.41 -2.44 9.22
CA LEU A 77 9.27 -2.20 8.35
C LEU A 77 8.66 -3.54 7.96
N TYR A 78 7.33 -3.62 7.92
CA TYR A 78 6.58 -4.76 7.41
C TYR A 78 6.11 -4.45 6.00
N TYR A 79 6.32 -5.37 5.07
CA TYR A 79 5.98 -5.21 3.67
C TYR A 79 4.68 -5.93 3.35
N GLY A 80 3.88 -5.35 2.48
CA GLY A 80 2.61 -5.91 2.01
C GLY A 80 2.19 -5.33 0.67
N SER A 81 1.03 -5.73 0.16
CA SER A 81 0.54 -5.33 -1.15
C SER A 81 0.31 -3.82 -1.26
N SER A 82 0.85 -3.18 -2.28
CA SER A 82 0.71 -1.74 -2.51
C SER A 82 -0.55 -1.40 -3.32
N PHE A 83 -1.37 -0.50 -2.78
CA PHE A 83 -2.56 0.04 -3.47
C PHE A 83 -2.21 0.90 -4.69
N SER A 84 -1.00 1.42 -4.76
CA SER A 84 -0.52 2.25 -5.86
C SER A 84 -0.59 1.53 -7.22
N TYR A 85 -0.43 0.21 -7.23
CA TYR A 85 -0.41 -0.60 -8.46
C TYR A 85 -1.80 -1.02 -8.94
N ILE A 86 -2.86 -0.91 -8.13
CA ILE A 86 -4.19 -1.43 -8.48
C ILE A 86 -4.63 -0.92 -9.85
N ALA A 87 -4.61 0.39 -10.09
CA ALA A 87 -5.08 0.96 -11.34
C ALA A 87 -4.28 0.49 -12.56
N ALA A 88 -2.93 0.42 -12.46
CA ALA A 88 -2.09 -0.02 -13.57
C ALA A 88 -2.24 -1.53 -13.84
N VAL A 89 -2.32 -2.33 -12.79
CA VAL A 89 -2.44 -3.79 -12.89
C VAL A 89 -3.83 -4.18 -13.42
N THR A 90 -4.90 -3.61 -12.86
CA THR A 90 -6.27 -3.90 -13.32
C THR A 90 -6.48 -3.46 -14.77
N MET A 91 -5.87 -2.34 -15.19
CA MET A 91 -5.88 -1.93 -16.59
C MET A 91 -5.27 -3.01 -17.51
N VAL A 92 -4.11 -3.56 -17.15
CA VAL A 92 -3.45 -4.63 -17.93
C VAL A 92 -4.30 -5.90 -17.91
N ILE A 93 -4.77 -6.33 -16.74
CA ILE A 93 -5.56 -7.56 -16.60
C ILE A 93 -6.86 -7.47 -17.39
N ASN A 94 -7.60 -6.36 -17.29
CA ASN A 94 -8.85 -6.17 -18.02
C ASN A 94 -8.68 -6.22 -19.55
N GLN A 95 -7.50 -5.93 -20.05
CA GLN A 95 -7.22 -6.03 -21.49
C GLN A 95 -6.78 -7.42 -21.91
N LEU A 96 -6.03 -8.13 -21.05
CA LEU A 96 -5.60 -9.50 -21.32
C LEU A 96 -6.71 -10.52 -21.07
N GLU A 97 -7.56 -10.27 -20.09
CA GLU A 97 -8.60 -11.19 -19.61
C GLU A 97 -9.85 -10.40 -19.19
N PRO A 98 -10.59 -9.85 -20.15
CA PRO A 98 -11.76 -9.02 -19.86
C PRO A 98 -12.89 -9.80 -19.19
N GLY A 99 -13.61 -9.17 -18.26
CA GLY A 99 -14.82 -9.72 -17.64
C GLY A 99 -14.59 -10.59 -16.41
N LEU A 100 -13.39 -10.57 -15.80
CA LEU A 100 -13.15 -11.23 -14.52
C LEU A 100 -14.05 -10.65 -13.42
N ALA A 101 -14.73 -11.52 -12.68
CA ALA A 101 -15.50 -11.11 -11.51
C ALA A 101 -14.57 -10.70 -10.37
N PHE A 102 -15.04 -9.79 -9.50
CA PHE A 102 -14.29 -9.38 -8.32
C PHE A 102 -13.86 -10.57 -7.47
N GLY A 103 -12.60 -10.60 -7.09
CA GLY A 103 -12.01 -11.68 -6.28
C GLY A 103 -11.68 -12.97 -7.05
N GLN A 104 -12.06 -13.07 -8.33
CA GLN A 104 -11.64 -14.18 -9.17
C GLN A 104 -10.17 -13.98 -9.59
N PRO A 105 -9.28 -14.92 -9.28
CA PRO A 105 -7.90 -14.82 -9.73
C PRO A 105 -7.80 -14.88 -11.26
N ALA A 106 -6.94 -14.05 -11.84
CA ALA A 106 -6.63 -14.11 -13.26
C ALA A 106 -5.85 -15.41 -13.58
N SER A 107 -5.82 -15.79 -14.86
CA SER A 107 -5.09 -16.97 -15.32
C SER A 107 -3.59 -16.86 -15.03
N ALA A 108 -2.93 -18.00 -14.87
CA ALA A 108 -1.49 -18.05 -14.66
C ALA A 108 -0.70 -17.33 -15.76
N ALA A 109 -1.18 -17.40 -17.01
CA ALA A 109 -0.56 -16.71 -18.14
C ALA A 109 -0.64 -15.19 -17.99
N THR A 110 -1.81 -14.65 -17.63
CA THR A 110 -2.01 -13.20 -17.38
C THR A 110 -1.15 -12.72 -16.22
N ILE A 111 -1.16 -13.46 -15.10
CA ILE A 111 -0.32 -13.14 -13.93
C ILE A 111 1.16 -13.12 -14.29
N SER A 112 1.65 -14.12 -15.07
CA SER A 112 3.07 -14.20 -15.49
C SER A 112 3.53 -12.98 -16.29
N VAL A 113 2.64 -12.40 -17.10
CA VAL A 113 2.95 -11.16 -17.83
C VAL A 113 2.96 -9.96 -16.88
N VAL A 114 1.99 -9.84 -15.98
CA VAL A 114 1.93 -8.74 -14.99
C VAL A 114 3.14 -8.75 -14.06
N GLN A 115 3.62 -9.91 -13.66
CA GLN A 115 4.80 -10.09 -12.82
C GLN A 115 6.05 -9.41 -13.38
N THR A 116 6.20 -9.35 -14.71
CA THR A 116 7.32 -8.65 -15.35
C THR A 116 7.34 -7.15 -15.03
N GLY A 117 6.16 -6.56 -14.85
CA GLY A 117 6.01 -5.17 -14.40
C GLY A 117 6.50 -4.98 -12.96
N PHE A 118 6.23 -5.92 -12.06
CA PHE A 118 6.73 -5.87 -10.68
C PHE A 118 8.25 -6.06 -10.60
N ILE A 119 8.81 -6.93 -11.46
CA ILE A 119 10.27 -7.03 -11.61
C ILE A 119 10.85 -5.68 -12.06
N ALA A 120 10.23 -5.01 -13.03
CA ALA A 120 10.69 -3.70 -13.48
C ALA A 120 10.61 -2.65 -12.36
N THR A 121 9.53 -2.64 -11.57
CA THR A 121 9.40 -1.78 -10.38
C THR A 121 10.53 -2.03 -9.39
N GLY A 122 10.78 -3.28 -9.05
CA GLY A 122 11.84 -3.66 -8.11
C GLY A 122 13.22 -3.17 -8.57
N VAL A 123 13.53 -3.33 -9.86
CA VAL A 123 14.77 -2.82 -10.45
C VAL A 123 14.84 -1.30 -10.37
N ILE A 124 13.75 -0.58 -10.68
CA ILE A 124 13.70 0.89 -10.59
C ILE A 124 13.94 1.34 -9.14
N ASN A 125 13.26 0.75 -8.16
CA ASN A 125 13.42 1.07 -6.74
C ASN A 125 14.86 0.82 -6.26
N ILE A 126 15.50 -0.28 -6.70
CA ILE A 126 16.91 -0.57 -6.39
C ILE A 126 17.83 0.49 -6.99
N ILE A 127 17.63 0.85 -8.26
CA ILE A 127 18.46 1.87 -8.94
C ILE A 127 18.30 3.23 -8.26
N VAL A 128 17.07 3.66 -7.99
CA VAL A 128 16.79 4.94 -7.32
C VAL A 128 17.37 4.93 -5.90
N GLY A 129 17.19 3.85 -5.15
CA GLY A 129 17.76 3.68 -3.82
C GLY A 129 19.29 3.74 -3.83
N LEU A 130 19.93 3.13 -4.82
CA LEU A 130 21.39 3.19 -5.00
C LEU A 130 21.85 4.61 -5.32
N ILE A 131 21.19 5.32 -6.22
CA ILE A 131 21.50 6.72 -6.55
C ILE A 131 21.39 7.58 -5.28
N ILE A 132 20.31 7.46 -4.52
CA ILE A 132 20.11 8.21 -3.27
C ILE A 132 21.19 7.88 -2.24
N ARG A 133 21.55 6.62 -2.11
CA ARG A 133 22.63 6.19 -1.21
C ARG A 133 23.97 6.81 -1.58
N LEU A 134 24.25 7.00 -2.86
CA LEU A 134 25.51 7.57 -3.37
C LEU A 134 25.52 9.11 -3.37
N THR A 135 24.35 9.77 -3.50
CA THR A 135 24.26 11.23 -3.74
C THR A 135 23.85 12.06 -2.53
N GLY A 136 23.63 11.48 -1.37
CA GLY A 136 23.47 12.25 -0.12
C GLY A 136 22.14 12.22 0.60
N GLY A 137 21.33 11.17 0.42
CA GLY A 137 20.21 10.90 1.31
C GLY A 137 18.98 11.79 1.11
N LYS A 138 18.31 12.21 2.21
CA LYS A 138 17.02 12.95 2.21
C LYS A 138 17.03 14.18 1.31
N ALA A 139 18.04 15.02 1.38
CA ALA A 139 18.10 16.26 0.63
C ALA A 139 18.03 16.05 -0.89
N GLY A 140 18.54 14.93 -1.41
CA GLY A 140 18.43 14.56 -2.82
C GLY A 140 17.00 14.15 -3.19
N VAL A 141 16.31 13.38 -2.32
CA VAL A 141 14.92 12.97 -2.52
C VAL A 141 14.00 14.19 -2.49
N ASP A 142 14.07 15.01 -1.44
CA ASP A 142 13.22 16.19 -1.25
C ASP A 142 13.38 17.21 -2.40
N LYS A 143 14.52 17.19 -3.06
CA LYS A 143 14.77 18.07 -4.22
C LYS A 143 14.03 17.58 -5.47
N VAL A 144 13.97 16.29 -5.73
CA VAL A 144 13.32 15.68 -6.90
C VAL A 144 11.85 15.39 -6.64
N LEU A 145 11.55 14.92 -5.44
CA LEU A 145 10.22 14.52 -4.96
C LEU A 145 9.82 15.37 -3.73
N PRO A 146 9.62 16.69 -3.88
CA PRO A 146 9.20 17.52 -2.76
C PRO A 146 7.82 17.11 -2.23
N PRO A 147 7.48 17.44 -0.97
CA PRO A 147 6.24 17.02 -0.31
C PRO A 147 4.96 17.39 -1.07
N ILE A 148 4.96 18.41 -1.91
CA ILE A 148 3.82 18.72 -2.79
C ILE A 148 3.54 17.61 -3.80
N ILE A 149 4.58 16.99 -4.38
CA ILE A 149 4.42 15.87 -5.32
C ILE A 149 3.95 14.64 -4.56
N THR A 150 4.65 14.28 -3.48
CA THR A 150 4.39 13.06 -2.72
C THR A 150 3.01 13.06 -2.09
N GLY A 151 2.60 14.20 -1.48
CA GLY A 151 1.27 14.37 -0.91
C GLY A 151 0.17 14.34 -1.97
N SER A 152 0.37 15.04 -3.11
CA SER A 152 -0.60 15.03 -4.21
C SER A 152 -0.75 13.63 -4.84
N VAL A 153 0.33 12.87 -5.00
CA VAL A 153 0.27 11.49 -5.51
C VAL A 153 -0.47 10.58 -4.54
N ALA A 154 -0.23 10.71 -3.22
CA ALA A 154 -0.99 9.94 -2.21
C ALA A 154 -2.50 10.26 -2.26
N ILE A 155 -2.88 11.54 -2.44
CA ILE A 155 -4.28 11.93 -2.65
C ILE A 155 -4.85 11.26 -3.89
N VAL A 156 -4.10 11.26 -4.99
CA VAL A 156 -4.52 10.63 -6.26
C VAL A 156 -4.74 9.13 -6.08
N ILE A 157 -3.85 8.42 -5.38
CA ILE A 157 -3.98 6.99 -5.10
C ILE A 157 -5.28 6.73 -4.33
N GLY A 158 -5.50 7.45 -3.22
CA GLY A 158 -6.68 7.24 -2.39
C GLY A 158 -7.98 7.61 -3.11
N ILE A 159 -8.10 8.83 -3.63
CA ILE A 159 -9.35 9.32 -4.24
C ILE A 159 -9.58 8.71 -5.62
N GLY A 160 -8.53 8.47 -6.39
CA GLY A 160 -8.64 7.83 -7.71
C GLY A 160 -9.27 6.43 -7.67
N LEU A 161 -9.03 5.68 -6.60
CA LEU A 161 -9.64 4.37 -6.38
C LEU A 161 -11.09 4.45 -5.84
N GLY A 162 -11.58 5.66 -5.53
CA GLY A 162 -12.95 5.87 -5.03
C GLY A 162 -14.02 5.33 -5.99
N PHE A 163 -13.80 5.41 -7.31
CA PHE A 163 -14.70 4.84 -8.30
C PHE A 163 -14.88 3.32 -8.12
N ALA A 164 -13.78 2.59 -7.90
CA ALA A 164 -13.83 1.15 -7.66
C ALA A 164 -14.56 0.83 -6.34
N ALA A 165 -14.29 1.58 -5.28
CA ALA A 165 -14.98 1.41 -4.00
C ALA A 165 -16.51 1.64 -4.11
N LEU A 166 -16.92 2.69 -4.80
CA LEU A 166 -18.35 2.99 -5.02
C LEU A 166 -19.00 1.95 -5.95
N GLY A 167 -18.28 1.45 -6.94
CA GLY A 167 -18.75 0.35 -7.80
C GLY A 167 -19.02 -0.93 -6.99
N MET A 168 -18.11 -1.29 -6.08
CA MET A 168 -18.29 -2.41 -5.15
C MET A 168 -19.44 -2.17 -4.17
N ALA A 169 -19.57 -0.95 -3.65
CA ALA A 169 -20.63 -0.60 -2.70
C ALA A 169 -22.02 -0.62 -3.33
N SER A 170 -22.16 -0.22 -4.59
CA SER A 170 -23.42 -0.18 -5.32
C SER A 170 -23.78 -1.50 -6.00
N GLY A 171 -22.81 -2.38 -6.23
CA GLY A 171 -22.95 -3.59 -7.02
C GLY A 171 -22.76 -3.39 -8.53
N THR A 172 -22.53 -2.17 -9.00
CA THR A 172 -22.38 -1.88 -10.45
C THR A 172 -21.18 -2.55 -11.09
N CYS A 173 -20.13 -2.89 -10.30
CA CYS A 173 -18.98 -3.65 -10.81
C CYS A 173 -19.27 -5.12 -11.07
N CYS A 174 -20.28 -5.68 -10.39
CA CYS A 174 -20.24 -7.11 -10.06
C CYS A 174 -21.58 -7.81 -10.26
N VAL A 175 -22.66 -7.07 -10.45
CA VAL A 175 -23.99 -7.57 -10.80
C VAL A 175 -24.21 -7.36 -12.30
N PRO A 176 -24.55 -8.41 -13.07
CA PRO A 176 -24.86 -8.28 -14.49
C PRO A 176 -25.97 -7.25 -14.73
N ALA A 177 -25.87 -6.51 -15.83
CA ALA A 177 -26.78 -5.38 -16.09
C ALA A 177 -28.28 -5.80 -16.18
N ASP A 178 -28.54 -7.00 -16.63
CA ASP A 178 -29.87 -7.60 -16.69
C ASP A 178 -30.43 -7.99 -15.31
N ALA A 179 -29.57 -8.29 -14.36
CA ALA A 179 -29.92 -8.60 -12.97
C ALA A 179 -29.87 -7.37 -12.04
N TYR A 180 -29.35 -6.23 -12.51
CA TYR A 180 -29.18 -5.02 -11.70
C TYR A 180 -30.50 -4.24 -11.60
N THR A 181 -31.20 -4.41 -10.49
CA THR A 181 -32.47 -3.73 -10.20
C THR A 181 -32.29 -2.69 -9.11
N PRO A 182 -33.20 -1.70 -8.96
CA PRO A 182 -33.19 -0.77 -7.84
C PRO A 182 -33.18 -1.44 -6.48
N GLN A 183 -33.85 -2.59 -6.33
CA GLN A 183 -33.85 -3.36 -5.09
C GLN A 183 -32.48 -4.00 -4.81
N VAL A 184 -31.82 -4.54 -5.81
CA VAL A 184 -30.45 -5.09 -5.68
C VAL A 184 -29.50 -3.97 -5.29
N SER A 185 -29.54 -2.83 -5.97
CA SER A 185 -28.74 -1.66 -5.64
C SER A 185 -28.96 -1.19 -4.21
N LEU A 186 -30.21 -1.09 -3.77
CA LEU A 186 -30.54 -0.69 -2.39
C LEU A 186 -29.96 -1.67 -1.37
N THR A 187 -30.04 -2.97 -1.62
CA THR A 187 -29.49 -4.03 -0.75
C THR A 187 -27.96 -3.90 -0.63
N TRP A 188 -27.29 -3.70 -1.75
CA TRP A 188 -25.83 -3.52 -1.76
C TRP A 188 -25.42 -2.27 -1.02
N TRP A 189 -26.08 -1.13 -1.30
CA TRP A 189 -25.82 0.12 -0.57
C TRP A 189 -26.11 0.02 0.91
N ALA A 190 -27.17 -0.68 1.33
CA ALA A 190 -27.49 -0.87 2.74
C ALA A 190 -26.37 -1.62 3.46
N VAL A 191 -25.92 -2.75 2.92
CA VAL A 191 -24.82 -3.54 3.53
C VAL A 191 -23.52 -2.75 3.54
N SER A 192 -23.17 -2.10 2.43
CA SER A 192 -21.94 -1.30 2.33
C SER A 192 -21.94 -0.13 3.28
N THR A 193 -23.05 0.63 3.36
CA THR A 193 -23.15 1.80 4.24
C THR A 193 -23.11 1.40 5.71
N LEU A 194 -23.80 0.34 6.10
CA LEU A 194 -23.73 -0.17 7.47
C LEU A 194 -22.32 -0.65 7.82
N THR A 195 -21.65 -1.36 6.91
CA THR A 195 -20.25 -1.77 7.08
C THR A 195 -19.34 -0.56 7.24
N LEU A 196 -19.48 0.46 6.38
CA LEU A 196 -18.72 1.70 6.42
C LEU A 196 -18.92 2.43 7.77
N VAL A 197 -20.18 2.65 8.17
CA VAL A 197 -20.49 3.37 9.41
C VAL A 197 -19.92 2.64 10.62
N ILE A 198 -20.09 1.32 10.70
CA ILE A 198 -19.52 0.52 11.80
C ILE A 198 -18.00 0.61 11.79
N THR A 199 -17.35 0.51 10.64
CA THR A 199 -15.90 0.62 10.53
C THR A 199 -15.40 1.99 11.01
N ILE A 200 -16.07 3.07 10.62
CA ILE A 200 -15.76 4.42 11.10
C ILE A 200 -15.91 4.53 12.61
N LEU A 201 -17.03 4.04 13.16
CA LEU A 201 -17.27 4.07 14.61
C LEU A 201 -16.19 3.27 15.35
N LEU A 202 -15.84 2.09 14.88
CA LEU A 202 -14.77 1.27 15.45
C LEU A 202 -13.41 2.01 15.36
N SER A 203 -13.11 2.64 14.23
CA SER A 203 -11.86 3.38 14.04
C SER A 203 -11.74 4.57 15.00
N VAL A 204 -12.83 5.29 15.23
CA VAL A 204 -12.82 6.48 16.09
C VAL A 204 -12.89 6.11 17.57
N TYR A 205 -13.84 5.26 17.97
CA TYR A 205 -14.11 4.98 19.38
C TYR A 205 -13.20 3.92 20.02
N LEU A 206 -12.53 3.10 19.21
CA LEU A 206 -11.53 2.15 19.71
C LEU A 206 -10.11 2.73 19.68
N GLN A 207 -9.89 3.90 19.13
CA GLN A 207 -8.57 4.55 19.11
C GLN A 207 -8.01 4.66 20.54
N GLY A 208 -6.76 4.24 20.72
CA GLY A 208 -6.10 4.26 22.03
C GLY A 208 -6.48 3.10 22.97
N LYS A 209 -7.40 2.21 22.58
CA LYS A 209 -7.77 1.02 23.38
C LYS A 209 -6.87 -0.20 23.14
N GLY A 210 -5.57 0.03 22.99
CA GLY A 210 -4.59 -1.02 22.77
C GLY A 210 -4.79 -1.76 21.45
N PHE A 211 -4.58 -3.08 21.44
CA PHE A 211 -4.61 -3.88 20.21
C PHE A 211 -5.96 -3.85 19.46
N ILE A 212 -7.09 -3.86 20.16
CA ILE A 212 -8.43 -3.83 19.52
C ILE A 212 -8.62 -2.55 18.71
N GLY A 213 -8.06 -1.43 19.20
CA GLY A 213 -8.12 -0.14 18.49
C GLY A 213 -7.37 -0.11 17.16
N MET A 214 -6.61 -1.15 16.85
CA MET A 214 -5.86 -1.27 15.59
C MET A 214 -6.54 -2.15 14.56
N LEU A 215 -7.69 -2.74 14.89
CA LEU A 215 -8.39 -3.70 14.05
C LEU A 215 -9.71 -3.18 13.46
N PRO A 216 -9.93 -1.86 13.25
CA PRO A 216 -11.24 -1.36 12.84
C PRO A 216 -11.68 -1.94 11.49
N ILE A 217 -10.76 -2.13 10.54
CA ILE A 217 -11.07 -2.67 9.22
C ILE A 217 -11.43 -4.16 9.32
N LEU A 218 -10.67 -4.96 10.08
CA LEU A 218 -10.98 -6.37 10.29
C LEU A 218 -12.31 -6.56 11.03
N LEU A 219 -12.53 -5.80 12.10
CA LEU A 219 -13.79 -5.85 12.86
C LEU A 219 -14.97 -5.35 12.01
N GLY A 220 -14.74 -4.34 11.18
CA GLY A 220 -15.70 -3.86 10.18
C GLY A 220 -16.04 -4.94 9.15
N ALA A 221 -15.05 -5.68 8.66
CA ALA A 221 -15.25 -6.80 7.74
C ALA A 221 -16.12 -7.90 8.36
N VAL A 222 -15.81 -8.29 9.61
CA VAL A 222 -16.60 -9.30 10.36
C VAL A 222 -18.03 -8.80 10.60
N ALA A 223 -18.19 -7.57 11.05
CA ALA A 223 -19.53 -6.98 11.27
C ALA A 223 -20.32 -6.88 9.97
N GLY A 224 -19.68 -6.41 8.89
CA GLY A 224 -20.29 -6.31 7.56
C GLY A 224 -20.70 -7.69 7.02
N PHE A 225 -19.87 -8.72 7.21
CA PHE A 225 -20.22 -10.09 6.87
C PHE A 225 -21.47 -10.58 7.62
N LEU A 226 -21.52 -10.36 8.93
CA LEU A 226 -22.69 -10.74 9.76
C LEU A 226 -23.95 -9.99 9.33
N ILE A 227 -23.83 -8.72 8.97
CA ILE A 227 -24.92 -7.92 8.42
C ILE A 227 -25.39 -8.46 7.07
N ALA A 228 -24.46 -8.88 6.20
CA ALA A 228 -24.79 -9.38 4.86
C ALA A 228 -25.61 -10.68 4.86
N ILE A 229 -25.57 -11.47 5.94
CA ILE A 229 -26.32 -12.74 6.07
C ILE A 229 -27.83 -12.53 5.91
N PRO A 230 -28.52 -11.69 6.72
CA PRO A 230 -29.96 -11.47 6.58
C PRO A 230 -30.37 -10.80 5.27
N PHE A 231 -29.44 -10.12 4.58
CA PHE A 231 -29.68 -9.56 3.26
C PHE A 231 -29.49 -10.54 2.09
N GLY A 232 -29.12 -11.80 2.40
CA GLY A 232 -28.98 -12.86 1.40
C GLY A 232 -27.78 -12.71 0.46
N LEU A 233 -26.81 -11.86 0.80
CA LEU A 233 -25.61 -11.65 -0.02
C LEU A 233 -24.50 -12.67 0.22
N VAL A 234 -24.59 -13.45 1.31
CA VAL A 234 -23.61 -14.48 1.65
C VAL A 234 -23.95 -15.76 0.91
N GLN A 235 -23.02 -16.22 0.08
CA GLN A 235 -23.14 -17.52 -0.60
C GLN A 235 -22.47 -18.59 0.26
N PRO A 236 -23.15 -19.70 0.58
CA PRO A 236 -22.50 -20.80 1.29
C PRO A 236 -21.40 -21.39 0.42
N SER A 237 -20.21 -21.50 0.96
CA SER A 237 -19.10 -22.21 0.32
C SER A 237 -18.74 -23.44 1.15
N PHE A 238 -18.41 -24.53 0.47
CA PHE A 238 -17.88 -25.70 1.14
C PHE A 238 -16.41 -25.47 1.47
N PRO A 239 -15.95 -25.80 2.69
CA PRO A 239 -14.57 -25.61 3.06
C PRO A 239 -13.66 -26.45 2.15
N SER A 240 -12.62 -25.82 1.64
CA SER A 240 -11.53 -26.52 0.94
C SER A 240 -10.73 -27.39 1.92
N ALA A 241 -9.78 -28.16 1.39
CA ALA A 241 -8.85 -28.89 2.23
C ALA A 241 -8.17 -27.94 3.24
N LEU A 242 -7.92 -28.44 4.48
CA LEU A 242 -7.29 -27.65 5.54
C LEU A 242 -5.96 -27.03 5.08
N ILE A 243 -5.19 -27.80 4.31
CA ILE A 243 -3.93 -27.32 3.72
C ILE A 243 -4.13 -27.23 2.21
N THR A 244 -4.01 -26.03 1.68
CA THR A 244 -4.06 -25.74 0.24
C THR A 244 -2.80 -24.95 -0.11
N PRO A 245 -1.87 -25.55 -0.88
CA PRO A 245 -0.63 -24.86 -1.23
C PRO A 245 -0.89 -23.59 -2.02
N PRO A 246 -0.10 -22.52 -1.81
CA PRO A 246 -0.08 -21.37 -2.69
C PRO A 246 0.25 -21.78 -4.14
N THR A 247 -0.37 -21.12 -5.11
CA THR A 247 -0.09 -21.33 -6.53
C THR A 247 0.93 -20.31 -7.01
N PHE A 248 2.16 -20.76 -7.22
CA PHE A 248 3.22 -19.88 -7.71
C PHE A 248 3.18 -19.79 -9.23
N THR A 249 3.36 -18.58 -9.73
CA THR A 249 3.61 -18.31 -11.15
C THR A 249 4.96 -17.60 -11.28
N PHE A 250 5.57 -17.68 -12.44
CA PHE A 250 6.87 -17.06 -12.71
C PHE A 250 6.74 -16.06 -13.87
N PRO A 251 7.53 -14.98 -13.89
CA PRO A 251 7.40 -13.95 -14.91
C PRO A 251 7.73 -14.49 -16.31
N ASP A 252 6.87 -14.18 -17.29
CA ASP A 252 7.06 -14.52 -18.69
C ASP A 252 7.66 -13.33 -19.45
N PHE A 253 8.96 -13.37 -19.70
CA PHE A 253 9.69 -12.37 -20.48
C PHE A 253 9.60 -12.60 -21.99
N THR A 254 8.97 -13.67 -22.46
CA THR A 254 8.86 -13.99 -23.89
C THR A 254 7.60 -13.44 -24.53
N ASN A 255 6.62 -13.01 -23.72
CA ASN A 255 5.35 -12.46 -24.21
C ASN A 255 5.57 -11.13 -24.93
N PRO A 256 4.97 -10.88 -26.09
CA PRO A 256 5.11 -9.62 -26.85
C PRO A 256 4.71 -8.37 -26.04
N LEU A 257 3.82 -8.49 -25.05
CA LEU A 257 3.35 -7.39 -24.23
C LEU A 257 4.25 -7.08 -23.04
N THR A 258 5.23 -7.93 -22.75
CA THR A 258 6.10 -7.82 -21.58
C THR A 258 6.74 -6.43 -21.44
N LEU A 259 7.33 -5.91 -22.52
CA LEU A 259 7.97 -4.58 -22.47
C LEU A 259 6.96 -3.47 -22.12
N SER A 260 5.78 -3.53 -22.69
CA SER A 260 4.70 -2.58 -22.42
C SER A 260 4.24 -2.63 -20.98
N VAL A 261 4.08 -3.85 -20.43
CA VAL A 261 3.70 -4.07 -19.03
C VAL A 261 4.80 -3.65 -18.07
N MET A 262 6.06 -3.97 -18.37
CA MET A 262 7.21 -3.52 -17.58
C MET A 262 7.28 -2.01 -17.46
N ILE A 263 7.00 -1.29 -18.54
CA ILE A 263 6.99 0.17 -18.52
C ILE A 263 5.73 0.71 -17.81
N SER A 264 4.54 0.20 -18.14
CA SER A 264 3.28 0.70 -17.60
C SER A 264 3.13 0.46 -16.09
N VAL A 265 3.55 -0.70 -15.61
CA VAL A 265 3.50 -1.06 -14.19
C VAL A 265 4.77 -0.61 -13.46
N GLY A 266 5.94 -0.78 -14.09
CA GLY A 266 7.23 -0.43 -13.49
C GLY A 266 7.34 1.05 -13.12
N ILE A 267 6.79 1.94 -13.95
CA ILE A 267 6.80 3.39 -13.68
C ILE A 267 6.03 3.76 -12.40
N MET A 268 5.15 2.87 -11.89
CA MET A 268 4.45 3.08 -10.62
C MET A 268 5.38 3.12 -9.40
N ALA A 269 6.64 2.67 -9.53
CA ALA A 269 7.68 2.89 -8.52
C ALA A 269 7.78 4.36 -8.07
N ILE A 270 7.52 5.31 -8.98
CA ILE A 270 7.50 6.74 -8.66
C ILE A 270 6.44 7.09 -7.60
N ALA A 271 5.35 6.36 -7.57
CA ALA A 271 4.27 6.57 -6.58
C ALA A 271 4.61 5.94 -5.21
N THR A 272 5.37 4.83 -5.17
CA THR A 272 5.70 4.12 -3.93
C THR A 272 6.93 4.67 -3.21
N ILE A 273 7.90 5.26 -3.95
CA ILE A 273 9.11 5.86 -3.36
C ILE A 273 8.81 6.88 -2.26
N PRO A 274 7.90 7.86 -2.47
CA PRO A 274 7.52 8.81 -1.43
C PRO A 274 6.89 8.16 -0.20
N GLU A 275 6.00 7.20 -0.41
CA GLU A 275 5.30 6.47 0.65
C GLU A 275 6.30 5.74 1.55
N SER A 276 7.17 4.95 0.95
CA SER A 276 8.22 4.21 1.66
C SER A 276 9.17 5.13 2.42
N THR A 277 9.53 6.26 1.82
CA THR A 277 10.37 7.27 2.46
C THR A 277 9.71 7.86 3.70
N ALA A 278 8.42 8.21 3.62
CA ALA A 278 7.65 8.77 4.74
C ALA A 278 7.55 7.76 5.91
N HIS A 279 7.31 6.48 5.61
CA HIS A 279 7.23 5.42 6.61
C HIS A 279 8.56 5.21 7.34
N LEU A 280 9.68 5.24 6.61
CA LEU A 280 11.01 5.17 7.24
C LEU A 280 11.27 6.34 8.19
N TYR A 281 10.92 7.58 7.78
CA TYR A 281 11.08 8.74 8.65
C TYR A 281 10.25 8.61 9.92
N GLN A 282 8.98 8.25 9.76
CA GLN A 282 8.08 8.05 10.89
C GLN A 282 8.68 7.06 11.90
N ILE A 283 9.10 5.90 11.43
CA ILE A 283 9.66 4.85 12.29
C ILE A 283 10.99 5.28 12.91
N SER A 284 11.85 5.99 12.17
CA SER A 284 13.11 6.51 12.69
C SER A 284 12.92 7.40 13.90
N LEU A 285 11.94 8.32 13.85
CA LEU A 285 11.64 9.22 14.96
C LEU A 285 11.23 8.47 16.23
N TYR A 286 10.34 7.49 16.10
CA TYR A 286 9.86 6.71 17.26
C TYR A 286 10.91 5.77 17.83
N VAL A 287 11.72 5.17 16.97
CA VAL A 287 12.86 4.31 17.39
C VAL A 287 13.88 5.13 18.14
N ASP A 288 14.25 6.30 17.63
CA ASP A 288 15.23 7.19 18.26
C ASP A 288 14.71 7.75 19.60
N HIS A 289 13.40 8.07 19.67
CA HIS A 289 12.78 8.48 20.93
C HIS A 289 12.79 7.37 21.99
N LEU A 290 12.45 6.13 21.61
CA LEU A 290 12.52 4.99 22.53
C LEU A 290 13.96 4.71 22.97
N ALA A 291 14.95 4.85 22.07
CA ALA A 291 16.36 4.69 22.40
C ALA A 291 16.80 5.72 23.46
N GLU A 292 16.42 7.00 23.30
CA GLU A 292 16.69 8.06 24.29
C GLU A 292 16.06 7.74 25.66
N GLU A 293 14.77 7.34 25.68
CA GLU A 293 14.10 6.98 26.93
C GLU A 293 14.77 5.79 27.65
N GLN A 294 15.39 4.89 26.90
CA GLN A 294 16.14 3.74 27.43
C GLN A 294 17.61 4.06 27.75
N GLY A 295 18.07 5.30 27.51
CA GLY A 295 19.48 5.68 27.66
C GLY A 295 20.41 4.97 26.68
N ARG A 296 19.92 4.61 25.50
CA ARG A 296 20.66 3.96 24.40
C ARG A 296 20.95 4.96 23.28
N GLU A 297 21.92 4.67 22.46
CA GLU A 297 22.25 5.50 21.30
C GLU A 297 21.13 5.48 20.26
N LYS A 298 20.88 6.65 19.64
CA LYS A 298 19.96 6.79 18.52
C LYS A 298 20.45 6.00 17.32
N LEU A 299 19.55 5.30 16.65
CA LEU A 299 19.89 4.53 15.46
C LEU A 299 19.96 5.41 14.20
N GLY A 300 19.18 6.50 14.15
CA GLY A 300 19.13 7.42 13.02
C GLY A 300 18.76 6.72 11.71
N LEU A 301 17.73 5.89 11.72
CA LEU A 301 17.33 5.06 10.59
C LEU A 301 17.01 5.88 9.33
N SER A 302 16.61 7.14 9.50
CA SER A 302 16.37 8.08 8.39
C SER A 302 17.59 8.31 7.48
N LYS A 303 18.80 8.01 7.94
CA LYS A 303 20.02 8.08 7.11
C LYS A 303 20.08 6.96 6.05
N PHE A 304 19.29 5.91 6.22
CA PHE A 304 19.32 4.71 5.39
C PHE A 304 18.20 4.69 4.32
N ILE A 305 17.68 5.86 3.91
CA ILE A 305 16.66 6.00 2.87
C ILE A 305 17.01 5.21 1.61
N GLY A 306 18.22 5.38 1.08
CA GLY A 306 18.63 4.68 -0.13
C GLY A 306 18.61 3.16 0.06
N LEU A 307 19.05 2.66 1.22
CA LEU A 307 18.96 1.24 1.55
C LEU A 307 17.50 0.79 1.67
N ASN A 308 16.65 1.57 2.33
CA ASN A 308 15.23 1.26 2.46
C ASN A 308 14.55 1.07 1.09
N LEU A 309 14.78 1.98 0.14
CA LEU A 309 14.25 1.86 -1.22
C LEU A 309 14.82 0.66 -1.97
N MET A 310 16.09 0.30 -1.74
CA MET A 310 16.66 -0.94 -2.29
C MET A 310 15.97 -2.18 -1.71
N LEU A 311 15.57 -2.14 -0.44
CA LEU A 311 14.85 -3.25 0.21
C LEU A 311 13.40 -3.34 -0.27
N ASP A 312 12.73 -2.21 -0.52
CA ASP A 312 11.43 -2.19 -1.21
C ASP A 312 11.55 -2.83 -2.60
N GLY A 313 12.57 -2.45 -3.36
CA GLY A 313 12.81 -3.07 -4.65
C GLY A 313 13.13 -4.56 -4.57
N LEU A 314 13.80 -5.00 -3.51
CA LEU A 314 14.06 -6.42 -3.27
C LEU A 314 12.76 -7.18 -2.95
N ASP A 315 11.86 -6.58 -2.16
CA ASP A 315 10.52 -7.12 -1.92
C ASP A 315 9.71 -7.23 -3.22
N ASP A 316 9.70 -6.17 -4.05
CA ASP A 316 9.05 -6.18 -5.37
C ASP A 316 9.60 -7.30 -6.29
N LEU A 317 10.93 -7.53 -6.27
CA LEU A 317 11.53 -8.64 -7.02
C LEU A 317 11.04 -9.99 -6.53
N VAL A 318 10.94 -10.19 -5.21
CA VAL A 318 10.40 -11.43 -4.61
C VAL A 318 8.93 -11.60 -5.01
N ASN A 319 8.13 -10.54 -4.93
CA ASN A 319 6.73 -10.55 -5.32
C ASN A 319 6.56 -10.86 -6.82
N GLY A 320 7.33 -10.21 -7.67
CA GLY A 320 7.33 -10.44 -9.11
C GLY A 320 7.84 -11.82 -9.51
N LEU A 321 8.74 -12.43 -8.75
CA LEU A 321 9.23 -13.78 -9.03
C LEU A 321 8.24 -14.88 -8.68
N PHE A 322 7.42 -14.72 -7.64
CA PHE A 322 6.60 -15.80 -7.09
C PHE A 322 5.08 -15.61 -7.28
N GLY A 323 4.64 -14.64 -8.08
CA GLY A 323 3.21 -14.49 -8.40
C GLY A 323 2.39 -13.76 -7.34
N SER A 324 3.01 -12.81 -6.65
CA SER A 324 2.36 -11.91 -5.72
C SER A 324 2.19 -10.51 -6.31
N THR A 325 1.47 -9.65 -5.60
CA THR A 325 1.32 -8.23 -5.92
C THR A 325 2.55 -7.45 -5.53
N ALA A 326 2.91 -6.39 -6.26
CA ALA A 326 3.98 -5.48 -5.86
C ALA A 326 3.77 -4.94 -4.44
N GLY A 327 4.86 -4.76 -3.72
CA GLY A 327 4.87 -4.45 -2.31
C GLY A 327 5.09 -2.98 -1.99
N THR A 328 4.85 -2.66 -0.73
CA THR A 328 5.28 -1.43 -0.04
C THR A 328 5.33 -1.69 1.46
N ASN A 329 6.02 -0.85 2.20
CA ASN A 329 5.97 -0.97 3.65
C ASN A 329 4.68 -0.35 4.22
N TYR A 330 4.10 -0.99 5.24
CA TYR A 330 2.77 -0.69 5.75
C TYR A 330 2.75 0.31 6.91
N GLY A 331 2.02 1.42 6.74
CA GLY A 331 1.79 2.42 7.77
C GLY A 331 0.98 1.91 8.96
N GLU A 332 0.06 0.99 8.73
CA GLU A 332 -0.72 0.32 9.78
C GLU A 332 0.18 -0.48 10.73
N ASN A 333 1.15 -1.19 10.19
CA ASN A 333 2.12 -1.94 10.98
C ASN A 333 3.09 -1.00 11.71
N ASN A 334 3.43 0.15 11.13
CA ASN A 334 4.18 1.19 11.83
C ASN A 334 3.39 1.73 13.03
N SER A 335 2.10 1.99 12.86
CA SER A 335 1.21 2.44 13.93
C SER A 335 1.11 1.40 15.05
N LEU A 336 1.05 0.11 14.72
CA LEU A 336 1.09 -0.98 15.70
C LEU A 336 2.41 -0.97 16.50
N MET A 337 3.54 -0.79 15.83
CA MET A 337 4.84 -0.71 16.49
C MET A 337 4.92 0.46 17.49
N VAL A 338 4.35 1.61 17.12
CA VAL A 338 4.31 2.79 18.00
C VAL A 338 3.48 2.51 19.27
N ILE A 339 2.29 1.95 19.12
CA ILE A 339 1.39 1.67 20.26
C ILE A 339 1.95 0.57 21.16
N THR A 340 2.50 -0.47 20.58
CA THR A 340 3.09 -1.60 21.33
C THR A 340 4.50 -1.31 21.83
N ARG A 341 5.10 -0.19 21.39
CA ARG A 341 6.50 0.19 21.62
C ARG A 341 7.47 -0.94 21.23
N ASN A 342 7.12 -1.68 20.19
CA ASN A 342 7.88 -2.85 19.74
C ASN A 342 8.36 -2.63 18.30
N TYR A 343 9.64 -2.37 18.15
CA TYR A 343 10.31 -2.19 16.86
C TYR A 343 11.26 -3.34 16.51
N SER A 344 11.13 -4.48 17.21
CA SER A 344 12.01 -5.64 17.03
C SER A 344 11.90 -6.24 15.62
N GLY A 345 13.02 -6.29 14.90
CA GLY A 345 13.08 -6.94 13.59
C GLY A 345 12.78 -8.44 13.65
N VAL A 346 13.12 -9.11 14.76
CA VAL A 346 12.81 -10.54 14.94
C VAL A 346 11.31 -10.78 15.09
N VAL A 347 10.56 -9.84 15.68
CA VAL A 347 9.09 -9.92 15.74
C VAL A 347 8.50 -9.81 14.34
N LEU A 348 9.00 -8.91 13.51
CA LEU A 348 8.54 -8.76 12.12
C LEU A 348 8.89 -9.98 11.26
N ILE A 349 10.08 -10.59 11.45
CA ILE A 349 10.42 -11.88 10.83
C ILE A 349 9.43 -12.97 11.26
N THR A 350 9.07 -13.00 12.55
CA THR A 350 8.05 -13.94 13.06
C THR A 350 6.69 -13.68 12.42
N ALA A 351 6.31 -12.41 12.25
CA ALA A 351 5.09 -12.03 11.53
C ALA A 351 5.12 -12.52 10.07
N GLY A 352 6.22 -12.32 9.37
CA GLY A 352 6.40 -12.84 8.00
C GLY A 352 6.26 -14.38 7.96
N ALA A 353 6.88 -15.10 8.89
CA ALA A 353 6.75 -16.56 8.98
C ALA A 353 5.29 -17.01 9.26
N ILE A 354 4.57 -16.31 10.13
CA ILE A 354 3.14 -16.57 10.39
C ILE A 354 2.32 -16.31 9.12
N ALA A 355 2.56 -15.21 8.39
CA ALA A 355 1.88 -14.91 7.14
C ALA A 355 2.11 -16.00 6.09
N MET A 356 3.36 -16.52 5.97
CA MET A 356 3.66 -17.66 5.09
C MET A 356 2.84 -18.89 5.47
N ILE A 357 2.73 -19.23 6.75
CA ILE A 357 1.92 -20.36 7.22
C ILE A 357 0.44 -20.15 6.89
N LEU A 358 -0.08 -18.94 7.10
CA LEU A 358 -1.48 -18.60 6.77
C LEU A 358 -1.77 -18.74 5.27
N GLY A 359 -0.80 -18.50 4.41
CA GLY A 359 -0.92 -18.72 2.96
C GLY A 359 -1.24 -20.17 2.58
N PHE A 360 -0.94 -21.16 3.44
CA PHE A 360 -1.30 -22.56 3.24
C PHE A 360 -2.68 -22.94 3.78
N LEU A 361 -3.35 -22.06 4.54
CA LEU A 361 -4.62 -22.39 5.16
C LEU A 361 -5.79 -22.17 4.19
N GLY A 362 -6.29 -23.28 3.61
CA GLY A 362 -7.47 -23.28 2.73
C GLY A 362 -8.71 -22.59 3.34
N PRO A 363 -9.11 -22.90 4.58
CA PRO A 363 -10.26 -22.27 5.23
C PRO A 363 -10.15 -20.74 5.36
N LEU A 364 -8.94 -20.19 5.48
CA LEU A 364 -8.74 -18.74 5.53
C LEU A 364 -9.05 -18.08 4.19
N ARG A 365 -8.58 -18.66 3.09
CA ARG A 365 -8.91 -18.22 1.73
C ARG A 365 -10.40 -18.30 1.48
N ASP A 366 -11.03 -19.41 1.89
CA ASP A 366 -12.48 -19.60 1.71
C ASP A 366 -13.27 -18.58 2.52
N ALA A 367 -12.86 -18.30 3.76
CA ALA A 367 -13.48 -17.27 4.58
C ALA A 367 -13.41 -15.88 3.94
N VAL A 368 -12.30 -15.55 3.27
CA VAL A 368 -12.17 -14.28 2.52
C VAL A 368 -13.11 -14.23 1.33
N ASN A 369 -13.19 -15.32 0.57
CA ASN A 369 -14.02 -15.40 -0.64
C ASN A 369 -15.53 -15.41 -0.35
N VAL A 370 -15.94 -15.80 0.86
CA VAL A 370 -17.35 -15.77 1.29
C VAL A 370 -17.81 -14.35 1.66
N VAL A 371 -16.88 -13.43 1.97
CA VAL A 371 -17.24 -12.04 2.29
C VAL A 371 -17.80 -11.36 1.03
N PRO A 372 -19.05 -10.88 1.06
CA PRO A 372 -19.67 -10.25 -0.10
C PRO A 372 -18.92 -8.98 -0.55
N THR A 373 -18.91 -8.75 -1.87
CA THR A 373 -18.26 -7.56 -2.45
C THR A 373 -18.82 -6.25 -1.89
N ALA A 374 -20.10 -6.19 -1.53
CA ALA A 374 -20.70 -5.03 -0.86
C ALA A 374 -20.00 -4.67 0.45
N VAL A 375 -19.56 -5.67 1.23
CA VAL A 375 -18.80 -5.46 2.47
C VAL A 375 -17.43 -4.86 2.14
N TRP A 376 -16.72 -5.44 1.17
CA TRP A 376 -15.45 -4.90 0.67
C TRP A 376 -15.59 -3.47 0.16
N GLY A 377 -16.71 -3.13 -0.51
CA GLY A 377 -17.03 -1.78 -0.96
C GLY A 377 -17.12 -0.79 0.20
N GLY A 378 -17.83 -1.13 1.27
CA GLY A 378 -17.93 -0.29 2.47
C GLY A 378 -16.57 -0.05 3.14
N LEU A 379 -15.74 -1.09 3.25
CA LEU A 379 -14.38 -0.99 3.79
C LEU A 379 -13.47 -0.14 2.89
N ALA A 380 -13.56 -0.34 1.57
CA ALA A 380 -12.74 0.35 0.58
C ALA A 380 -13.02 1.87 0.56
N ILE A 381 -14.28 2.30 0.70
CA ILE A 381 -14.62 3.73 0.80
C ILE A 381 -13.85 4.37 1.96
N TYR A 382 -13.83 3.74 3.13
CA TYR A 382 -13.10 4.24 4.29
C TYR A 382 -11.58 4.21 4.05
N LEU A 383 -11.05 3.08 3.64
CA LEU A 383 -9.61 2.86 3.47
C LEU A 383 -9.00 3.83 2.45
N TYR A 384 -9.62 3.96 1.27
CA TYR A 384 -9.12 4.86 0.23
C TYR A 384 -9.26 6.34 0.62
N GLY A 385 -10.36 6.68 1.30
CA GLY A 385 -10.52 8.01 1.89
C GLY A 385 -9.40 8.36 2.87
N VAL A 386 -9.03 7.42 3.74
CA VAL A 386 -7.92 7.57 4.69
C VAL A 386 -6.59 7.76 3.98
N ILE A 387 -6.30 6.98 2.92
CA ILE A 387 -5.07 7.14 2.12
C ILE A 387 -5.01 8.55 1.51
N GLY A 388 -6.10 9.02 0.91
CA GLY A 388 -6.17 10.39 0.37
C GLY A 388 -5.94 11.46 1.43
N MET A 389 -6.52 11.30 2.63
CA MET A 389 -6.32 12.21 3.76
C MET A 389 -4.90 12.18 4.31
N GLN A 390 -4.21 11.04 4.25
CA GLN A 390 -2.79 10.95 4.62
C GLN A 390 -1.90 11.81 3.71
N GLY A 391 -2.22 11.90 2.41
CA GLY A 391 -1.55 12.82 1.50
C GLY A 391 -1.68 14.29 1.90
N ILE A 392 -2.89 14.71 2.34
CA ILE A 392 -3.14 16.04 2.87
C ILE A 392 -2.35 16.26 4.18
N ALA A 393 -2.42 15.28 5.09
CA ALA A 393 -1.72 15.35 6.37
C ALA A 393 -0.19 15.47 6.18
N LEU A 394 0.37 14.77 5.19
CA LEU A 394 1.79 14.89 4.82
C LEU A 394 2.14 16.31 4.38
N MET A 395 1.34 16.92 3.51
CA MET A 395 1.59 18.29 3.05
C MET A 395 1.52 19.31 4.21
N ILE A 396 0.61 19.11 5.15
CA ILE A 396 0.50 19.96 6.36
C ILE A 396 1.72 19.76 7.28
N ALA A 397 2.12 18.51 7.53
CA ALA A 397 3.26 18.18 8.39
C ALA A 397 4.58 18.74 7.85
N GLU A 398 4.78 18.69 6.54
CA GLU A 398 5.96 19.21 5.83
C GLU A 398 5.82 20.72 5.52
N LYS A 399 4.77 21.38 6.01
CA LYS A 399 4.50 22.82 5.88
C LYS A 399 4.58 23.29 4.41
N VAL A 400 3.93 22.54 3.52
CA VAL A 400 3.87 22.90 2.10
C VAL A 400 3.09 24.23 1.97
N ASP A 401 3.75 25.24 1.43
CA ASP A 401 3.10 26.50 1.09
C ASP A 401 2.33 26.35 -0.22
N LEU A 402 1.00 26.26 -0.12
CA LEU A 402 0.10 26.16 -1.26
C LEU A 402 -0.20 27.51 -1.92
N TYR A 403 0.25 28.62 -1.34
CA TYR A 403 0.20 29.95 -1.97
C TYR A 403 1.40 30.19 -2.91
N ASP A 404 2.44 29.35 -2.84
CA ASP A 404 3.51 29.36 -3.82
C ASP A 404 2.97 28.91 -5.21
N PRO A 405 2.98 29.77 -6.23
CA PRO A 405 2.39 29.46 -7.53
C PRO A 405 2.97 28.20 -8.18
N GLY A 406 4.26 27.93 -7.98
CA GLY A 406 4.93 26.74 -8.55
C GLY A 406 4.42 25.45 -7.91
N LYS A 407 4.31 25.42 -6.58
CA LYS A 407 3.77 24.27 -5.84
C LYS A 407 2.29 24.07 -6.14
N LEU A 408 1.51 25.16 -6.16
CA LEU A 408 0.08 25.10 -6.52
C LEU A 408 -0.11 24.50 -7.92
N ALA A 409 0.66 24.96 -8.91
CA ALA A 409 0.56 24.45 -10.28
C ALA A 409 0.91 22.95 -10.37
N ILE A 410 1.99 22.51 -9.70
CA ILE A 410 2.39 21.10 -9.64
C ILE A 410 1.25 20.25 -9.03
N GLY A 411 0.77 20.63 -7.84
CA GLY A 411 -0.28 19.89 -7.14
C GLY A 411 -1.57 19.81 -7.95
N ALA A 412 -2.03 20.95 -8.51
CA ALA A 412 -3.25 21.01 -9.32
C ALA A 412 -3.20 20.06 -10.53
N CYS A 413 -2.09 20.07 -11.26
CA CYS A 413 -1.93 19.19 -12.42
C CYS A 413 -1.88 17.71 -12.03
N ILE A 414 -1.15 17.37 -10.94
CA ILE A 414 -1.10 15.99 -10.44
C ILE A 414 -2.52 15.49 -10.09
N LEU A 415 -3.29 16.30 -9.37
CA LEU A 415 -4.65 15.92 -8.96
C LEU A 415 -5.57 15.70 -10.17
N ILE A 416 -5.57 16.61 -11.14
CA ILE A 416 -6.46 16.50 -12.31
C ILE A 416 -6.05 15.34 -13.23
N ILE A 417 -4.75 15.23 -13.55
CA ILE A 417 -4.27 14.14 -14.41
C ILE A 417 -4.49 12.78 -13.74
N GLY A 418 -4.15 12.68 -12.44
CA GLY A 418 -4.24 11.43 -11.71
C GLY A 418 -5.68 11.00 -11.42
N ILE A 419 -6.48 11.82 -10.76
CA ILE A 419 -7.86 11.48 -10.39
C ILE A 419 -8.75 11.44 -11.63
N GLY A 420 -8.74 12.51 -12.43
CA GLY A 420 -9.52 12.59 -13.66
C GLY A 420 -9.16 11.51 -14.67
N GLY A 421 -7.86 11.22 -14.78
CA GLY A 421 -7.37 10.14 -15.64
C GLY A 421 -7.82 8.76 -15.17
N THR A 422 -7.73 8.45 -13.87
CA THR A 422 -8.13 7.14 -13.33
C THR A 422 -9.65 6.90 -13.46
N ILE A 423 -10.45 7.94 -13.26
CA ILE A 423 -11.91 7.84 -13.34
C ILE A 423 -12.39 7.88 -14.81
N GLY A 424 -11.86 8.82 -15.60
CA GLY A 424 -12.34 9.07 -16.97
C GLY A 424 -11.76 8.15 -18.04
N TYR A 425 -10.61 7.54 -17.75
CA TYR A 425 -9.86 6.71 -18.71
C TYR A 425 -9.37 5.41 -18.05
N PRO A 426 -10.27 4.49 -17.73
CA PRO A 426 -9.93 3.22 -17.05
C PRO A 426 -8.97 2.34 -17.86
N ASN A 427 -8.90 2.55 -19.18
CA ASN A 427 -7.98 1.87 -20.10
C ASN A 427 -6.68 2.68 -20.35
N GLY A 428 -6.38 3.69 -19.53
CA GLY A 428 -5.23 4.56 -19.68
C GLY A 428 -5.51 5.83 -20.48
N LEU A 429 -4.73 6.88 -20.23
CA LEU A 429 -4.85 8.17 -20.93
C LEU A 429 -4.49 8.01 -22.41
N PRO A 430 -5.33 8.51 -23.35
CA PRO A 430 -5.12 8.36 -24.79
C PRO A 430 -4.10 9.39 -25.31
N ILE A 431 -2.90 9.42 -24.74
CA ILE A 431 -1.82 10.32 -25.17
C ILE A 431 -1.16 9.67 -26.40
N PRO A 432 -1.17 10.32 -27.59
CA PRO A 432 -0.64 9.75 -28.83
C PRO A 432 0.91 9.84 -28.89
N LEU A 433 1.55 9.57 -27.76
CA LEU A 433 3.00 9.55 -27.62
C LEU A 433 3.41 8.16 -27.13
N LEU A 434 4.43 7.59 -27.75
CA LEU A 434 4.96 6.27 -27.39
C LEU A 434 3.88 5.16 -27.42
N THR A 435 2.98 5.18 -28.40
CA THR A 435 1.89 4.21 -28.54
C THR A 435 2.37 2.77 -28.68
N GLY A 436 3.57 2.54 -29.22
CA GLY A 436 4.22 1.23 -29.24
C GLY A 436 4.70 0.76 -27.88
N VAL A 437 4.92 1.69 -26.94
CA VAL A 437 5.33 1.41 -25.55
C VAL A 437 4.13 1.32 -24.61
N PHE A 438 3.13 2.18 -24.83
CA PHE A 438 1.89 2.21 -24.07
C PHE A 438 0.69 1.84 -24.97
N PRO A 439 0.60 0.59 -25.46
CA PRO A 439 -0.51 0.17 -26.32
C PRO A 439 -1.85 0.25 -25.58
N PHE A 440 -1.82 0.22 -24.26
CA PHE A 440 -2.99 0.31 -23.36
C PHE A 440 -3.29 1.74 -22.88
N GLY A 441 -2.56 2.77 -23.41
CA GLY A 441 -2.61 4.12 -22.88
C GLY A 441 -1.67 4.33 -21.69
N TRP A 442 -1.44 5.60 -21.37
CA TRP A 442 -0.56 5.98 -20.27
C TRP A 442 -1.24 5.77 -18.91
N PRO A 443 -0.60 5.09 -17.93
CA PRO A 443 -1.17 4.92 -16.59
C PRO A 443 -1.37 6.29 -15.91
N PRO A 444 -2.61 6.66 -15.52
CA PRO A 444 -2.91 8.03 -15.09
C PRO A 444 -2.11 8.50 -13.87
N ILE A 445 -1.98 7.65 -12.85
CA ILE A 445 -1.28 7.98 -11.58
C ILE A 445 0.20 8.20 -11.85
N ALA A 446 0.82 7.31 -12.63
CA ALA A 446 2.23 7.43 -13.00
C ALA A 446 2.48 8.65 -13.88
N THR A 447 1.59 8.92 -14.84
CA THR A 447 1.67 10.11 -15.71
C THR A 447 1.58 11.39 -14.88
N ALA A 448 0.68 11.44 -13.89
CA ALA A 448 0.56 12.56 -12.96
C ALA A 448 1.85 12.79 -12.17
N ALA A 449 2.42 11.73 -11.61
CA ALA A 449 3.65 11.78 -10.84
C ALA A 449 4.84 12.25 -11.71
N LEU A 450 5.00 11.67 -12.92
CA LEU A 450 6.03 12.08 -13.88
C LEU A 450 5.90 13.54 -14.27
N PHE A 451 4.67 14.00 -14.55
CA PHE A 451 4.41 15.39 -14.89
C PHE A 451 4.82 16.32 -13.75
N GLY A 452 4.44 15.98 -12.49
CA GLY A 452 4.83 16.75 -11.31
C GLY A 452 6.35 16.82 -11.14
N ILE A 453 7.06 15.70 -11.30
CA ILE A 453 8.53 15.65 -11.23
C ILE A 453 9.14 16.53 -12.33
N LEU A 454 8.67 16.40 -13.56
CA LEU A 454 9.18 17.19 -14.70
C LEU A 454 9.01 18.69 -14.43
N MET A 455 7.83 19.12 -14.00
CA MET A 455 7.57 20.53 -13.67
C MET A 455 8.44 21.02 -12.52
N ASN A 456 8.64 20.21 -11.49
CA ASN A 456 9.53 20.53 -10.38
C ASN A 456 10.98 20.71 -10.87
N LEU A 457 11.47 19.84 -11.73
CA LEU A 457 12.81 19.94 -12.33
C LEU A 457 12.95 21.20 -13.19
N ILE A 458 11.91 21.56 -13.95
CA ILE A 458 11.88 22.81 -14.74
C ILE A 458 11.97 24.02 -13.80
N PHE A 459 11.20 24.05 -12.70
CA PHE A 459 11.24 25.16 -11.73
C PHE A 459 12.54 25.22 -10.94
N LEU A 460 13.24 24.10 -10.78
CA LEU A 460 14.58 24.09 -10.21
C LEU A 460 15.63 24.66 -11.17
N ALA A 461 15.48 24.39 -12.47
CA ALA A 461 16.37 24.89 -13.51
C ALA A 461 16.11 26.37 -13.84
N PHE A 462 14.83 26.73 -13.94
CA PHE A 462 14.34 28.08 -14.27
C PHE A 462 13.54 28.60 -13.07
N LYS A 463 14.25 29.19 -12.09
CA LYS A 463 13.62 29.65 -10.85
C LYS A 463 12.51 30.66 -11.14
N PRO A 464 11.25 30.40 -10.77
CA PRO A 464 10.18 31.39 -10.89
C PRO A 464 10.45 32.59 -9.95
N PRO A 465 9.93 33.78 -10.26
CA PRO A 465 10.02 34.93 -9.37
C PRO A 465 9.38 34.57 -8.03
N VAL A 466 10.06 34.90 -6.93
CA VAL A 466 9.53 34.69 -5.57
C VAL A 466 8.49 35.77 -5.31
N VAL A 467 7.22 35.42 -5.45
CA VAL A 467 6.11 36.29 -4.99
C VAL A 467 5.87 35.91 -3.53
N ARG A 468 6.28 36.76 -2.59
CA ARG A 468 5.89 36.60 -1.17
C ARG A 468 4.42 36.96 -1.05
N GLY A 469 3.62 36.14 -0.35
CA GLY A 469 2.19 36.35 -0.19
C GLY A 469 1.78 37.71 0.45
N THR A 470 2.74 38.47 0.99
CA THR A 470 2.58 39.84 1.47
C THR A 470 2.57 40.86 0.33
N ASP A 471 3.08 40.55 -0.85
CA ASP A 471 3.18 41.49 -1.96
C ASP A 471 1.91 41.49 -2.85
N VAL A 472 0.92 40.65 -2.53
CA VAL A 472 -0.36 40.56 -3.28
C VAL A 472 -1.48 41.37 -2.62
N LEU A 473 -1.25 41.90 -1.41
CA LEU A 473 -2.23 42.65 -0.64
C LEU A 473 -1.90 44.18 -0.55
N GLU A 474 -0.84 44.64 -1.20
CA GLU A 474 -0.54 46.03 -1.50
C GLU A 474 -0.95 46.39 -2.94
#